data_63801312f22fec35fefa79237fb1b6d2
#
_entry.id   63801312f22fec35fefa79237fb1b6d2
#
_cell.length_a   1.000
_cell.length_b   1.000
_cell.length_c   1.000
_cell.angle_alpha   90.00
_cell.angle_beta   90.00
_cell.angle_gamma   90.00
#
_symmetry.space_group_name_H-M   'P 1'
#
loop_
_entity.id
_entity.type
_entity.pdbx_description
1 polymer ?
#
loop_
_entity_poly.entity_id
_entity_poly.type
_entity_poly.pdbx_seq_one_letter_code
_entity_poly.pdbx_strand_id
1 'polypeptide(L)'
;MTIAGTLVPETVVTDLVACNREQAVARLVAALVEFRHVDAEPALKDIATRERAGSVLFPVGSRFIAIPHASTNACKQLVMAIGLSRDGVPWNGTQGANVIMVILGPPQTHALYLRVLSRIARLCEMQGFVEWMLQAGSGREVIERIAAAEEPLGAIAAGEGMPTFCVLGAGHGGMAMAAHLAVTGCKVNLFNRTPGRIEAVRARGGIDVDGEVSGFAALNAATADPAEAMDNCDVLMIVVPATGHREMAEIIAPHIKDGQILVLNPGRTGGAFEVHTVIRKINPHAHPYIAEAETLLYAARATNPGQVHIFSIKNSVPLATLPTYHITDILPVIRKALPQFIPGDNVLKTSLNNIGAVFHPAITLLNAGRIEDTHGDFEYYIEGVTPAVARVLEAIDEERVAVAAALGIRANTAREWLYLAYDAAGKTLHDAMKANAGYFGIRAPRRIEHRYITEDVPASLVPIASIGEMLNVPTPTIRSIIRLASVMHGVDYWAQGRTVERLGIQGMSVKDIRFLVMGAEPAASPMPGGPDNPSARTSQASEPPLSTAR
;
A
#
# COMPACT_ATOMS: atom_id res chain seq x y z
N MET A 1 -15.51 7.73 -13.41
CA MET A 1 -15.53 9.21 -13.30
C MET A 1 -14.10 9.70 -13.43
N THR A 2 -13.84 10.62 -14.35
CA THR A 2 -12.51 11.22 -14.63
C THR A 2 -12.41 12.57 -13.94
N ILE A 3 -11.19 13.09 -13.73
CA ILE A 3 -10.98 14.47 -13.23
C ILE A 3 -11.58 15.44 -14.24
N ALA A 4 -11.28 15.27 -15.53
CA ALA A 4 -11.86 16.08 -16.60
C ALA A 4 -13.40 16.12 -16.55
N GLY A 5 -14.04 15.00 -16.22
CA GLY A 5 -15.52 14.92 -16.08
C GLY A 5 -16.10 15.63 -14.84
N THR A 6 -15.26 16.07 -13.89
CA THR A 6 -15.70 16.85 -12.72
C THR A 6 -15.60 18.36 -12.94
N LEU A 7 -14.91 18.78 -14.00
CA LEU A 7 -14.60 20.17 -14.33
C LEU A 7 -15.55 20.72 -15.41
N VAL A 8 -15.73 22.02 -15.40
CA VAL A 8 -16.20 22.81 -16.55
C VAL A 8 -15.19 23.93 -16.79
N PRO A 9 -15.06 24.46 -18.02
CA PRO A 9 -14.04 25.46 -18.33
C PRO A 9 -14.03 26.66 -17.38
N GLU A 10 -15.20 27.06 -16.92
CA GLU A 10 -15.45 28.22 -16.05
C GLU A 10 -15.00 27.96 -14.59
N THR A 11 -14.85 26.69 -14.18
CA THR A 11 -14.29 26.33 -12.85
C THR A 11 -12.77 26.20 -12.87
N VAL A 12 -12.11 26.52 -14.00
CA VAL A 12 -10.66 26.54 -14.13
C VAL A 12 -10.17 27.98 -14.31
N VAL A 13 -9.50 28.51 -13.29
CA VAL A 13 -8.95 29.87 -13.26
C VAL A 13 -7.47 29.80 -13.64
N THR A 14 -7.12 30.14 -14.87
CA THR A 14 -5.75 30.02 -15.43
C THR A 14 -4.79 31.12 -15.00
N ASP A 15 -5.28 32.20 -14.41
CA ASP A 15 -4.47 33.31 -13.88
C ASP A 15 -4.98 33.67 -12.48
N LEU A 16 -4.75 32.75 -11.53
CA LEU A 16 -5.19 32.92 -10.15
C LEU A 16 -4.22 33.82 -9.39
N VAL A 17 -4.64 35.03 -9.08
CA VAL A 17 -3.90 35.96 -8.20
C VAL A 17 -4.57 35.99 -6.83
N ALA A 18 -3.84 35.66 -5.77
CA ALA A 18 -4.34 35.69 -4.40
C ALA A 18 -3.18 36.00 -3.41
N CYS A 19 -3.46 36.79 -2.39
CA CYS A 19 -2.47 37.18 -1.39
C CYS A 19 -2.22 36.09 -0.35
N ASN A 20 -3.13 35.15 -0.21
CA ASN A 20 -3.06 34.03 0.74
C ASN A 20 -3.99 32.89 0.32
N ARG A 21 -3.89 31.79 1.05
CA ARG A 21 -4.68 30.57 0.87
C ARG A 21 -6.19 30.83 0.91
N GLU A 22 -6.65 31.57 1.89
CA GLU A 22 -8.07 31.82 2.13
C GLU A 22 -8.69 32.56 0.93
N GLN A 23 -7.99 33.53 0.38
CA GLN A 23 -8.45 34.28 -0.79
C GLN A 23 -8.46 33.40 -2.06
N ALA A 24 -7.46 32.53 -2.23
CA ALA A 24 -7.40 31.59 -3.34
C ALA A 24 -8.59 30.62 -3.30
N VAL A 25 -8.84 30.02 -2.14
CA VAL A 25 -9.97 29.11 -1.93
C VAL A 25 -11.30 29.83 -2.16
N ALA A 26 -11.47 31.05 -1.64
CA ALA A 26 -12.70 31.83 -1.83
C ALA A 26 -12.98 32.12 -3.31
N ARG A 27 -11.95 32.45 -4.11
CA ARG A 27 -12.11 32.67 -5.56
C ARG A 27 -12.55 31.40 -6.30
N LEU A 28 -11.97 30.26 -5.96
CA LEU A 28 -12.32 28.97 -6.57
C LEU A 28 -13.71 28.49 -6.15
N VAL A 29 -14.08 28.70 -4.88
CA VAL A 29 -15.44 28.41 -4.42
C VAL A 29 -16.44 29.33 -5.09
N ALA A 30 -16.14 30.62 -5.33
CA ALA A 30 -17.01 31.53 -6.08
C ALA A 30 -17.31 31.00 -7.50
N ALA A 31 -16.33 30.45 -8.21
CA ALA A 31 -16.58 29.82 -9.50
C ALA A 31 -17.48 28.57 -9.36
N LEU A 32 -17.33 27.77 -8.30
CA LEU A 32 -18.22 26.64 -8.05
C LEU A 32 -19.65 27.08 -7.69
N VAL A 33 -19.81 28.18 -7.00
CA VAL A 33 -21.16 28.79 -6.72
C VAL A 33 -21.85 29.16 -8.01
N GLU A 34 -21.16 29.89 -8.88
CA GLU A 34 -21.71 30.41 -10.13
C GLU A 34 -22.02 29.30 -11.15
N PHE A 35 -21.11 28.36 -11.34
CA PHE A 35 -21.18 27.37 -12.44
C PHE A 35 -21.57 25.95 -12.00
N ARG A 36 -21.57 25.64 -10.71
CA ARG A 36 -21.90 24.32 -10.18
C ARG A 36 -22.92 24.31 -9.05
N HIS A 37 -23.53 25.48 -8.77
CA HIS A 37 -24.58 25.66 -7.77
C HIS A 37 -24.22 25.17 -6.36
N VAL A 38 -23.02 25.52 -5.91
CA VAL A 38 -22.54 25.25 -4.58
C VAL A 38 -22.95 26.34 -3.59
N ASP A 39 -23.36 26.00 -2.38
CA ASP A 39 -23.65 26.98 -1.33
C ASP A 39 -22.32 27.48 -0.72
N ALA A 40 -22.05 28.80 -0.89
CA ALA A 40 -20.76 29.41 -0.57
C ALA A 40 -20.35 29.28 0.91
N GLU A 41 -21.23 29.67 1.83
CA GLU A 41 -20.94 29.79 3.25
C GLU A 41 -20.61 28.43 3.88
N PRO A 42 -21.43 27.36 3.74
CA PRO A 42 -21.10 26.05 4.26
C PRO A 42 -19.86 25.46 3.59
N ALA A 43 -19.67 25.65 2.28
CA ALA A 43 -18.49 25.14 1.58
C ALA A 43 -17.19 25.73 2.14
N LEU A 44 -17.11 27.05 2.29
CA LEU A 44 -15.93 27.74 2.84
C LEU A 44 -15.67 27.35 4.32
N LYS A 45 -16.73 27.21 5.11
CA LYS A 45 -16.64 26.79 6.51
C LYS A 45 -16.07 25.37 6.64
N ASP A 46 -16.57 24.44 5.82
CA ASP A 46 -16.16 23.04 5.86
C ASP A 46 -14.73 22.87 5.35
N ILE A 47 -14.32 23.56 4.27
CA ILE A 47 -12.94 23.62 3.81
C ILE A 47 -12.03 24.19 4.91
N ALA A 48 -12.38 25.33 5.52
CA ALA A 48 -11.56 25.93 6.55
C ALA A 48 -11.42 25.04 7.79
N THR A 49 -12.44 24.29 8.13
CA THR A 49 -12.43 23.32 9.21
C THR A 49 -11.48 22.16 8.89
N ARG A 50 -11.53 21.67 7.66
CA ARG A 50 -10.69 20.59 7.17
C ARG A 50 -9.22 21.01 7.06
N GLU A 51 -8.94 22.19 6.51
CA GLU A 51 -7.58 22.73 6.38
C GLU A 51 -6.90 22.99 7.73
N ARG A 52 -7.65 23.32 8.77
CA ARG A 52 -7.13 23.43 10.15
C ARG A 52 -6.71 22.11 10.75
N ALA A 53 -7.33 21.00 10.33
CA ALA A 53 -6.95 19.65 10.75
C ALA A 53 -5.66 19.15 10.05
N GLY A 54 -5.29 19.76 8.92
CA GLY A 54 -4.07 19.47 8.18
C GLY A 54 -4.23 19.86 6.70
N SER A 55 -3.38 20.76 6.24
CA SER A 55 -3.35 21.21 4.85
C SER A 55 -2.53 20.24 3.99
N VAL A 56 -3.05 19.92 2.81
CA VAL A 56 -2.39 19.02 1.86
C VAL A 56 -1.64 19.86 0.82
N LEU A 57 -0.31 19.83 0.88
CA LEU A 57 0.57 20.51 -0.06
C LEU A 57 1.62 19.50 -0.59
N PHE A 58 1.55 19.19 -1.87
CA PHE A 58 2.42 18.21 -2.53
C PHE A 58 3.54 18.90 -3.30
N PRO A 59 4.81 18.53 -3.08
CA PRO A 59 5.90 18.95 -3.95
C PRO A 59 5.86 18.15 -5.28
N VAL A 60 5.98 18.87 -6.41
CA VAL A 60 6.09 18.28 -7.75
C VAL A 60 7.23 19.01 -8.46
N GLY A 61 8.41 18.40 -8.50
CA GLY A 61 9.62 19.08 -8.95
C GLY A 61 9.97 20.28 -8.07
N SER A 62 10.07 21.47 -8.68
CA SER A 62 10.32 22.74 -7.98
C SER A 62 9.03 23.49 -7.58
N ARG A 63 7.86 22.93 -7.84
CA ARG A 63 6.55 23.53 -7.66
C ARG A 63 5.72 22.79 -6.61
N PHE A 64 4.58 23.40 -6.23
CA PHE A 64 3.67 22.81 -5.24
C PHE A 64 2.24 22.81 -5.73
N ILE A 65 1.53 21.72 -5.38
CA ILE A 65 0.09 21.56 -5.58
C ILE A 65 -0.60 21.56 -4.23
N ALA A 66 -1.63 22.37 -4.06
CA ALA A 66 -2.52 22.36 -2.91
C ALA A 66 -3.87 21.73 -3.28
N ILE A 67 -4.42 20.91 -2.37
CA ILE A 67 -5.70 20.24 -2.60
C ILE A 67 -6.64 20.53 -1.40
N PRO A 68 -7.16 21.75 -1.26
CA PRO A 68 -8.20 22.05 -0.28
C PRO A 68 -9.48 21.29 -0.65
N HIS A 69 -10.02 20.57 0.33
CA HIS A 69 -11.16 19.69 0.07
C HIS A 69 -12.06 19.56 1.30
N ALA A 70 -13.33 19.24 1.08
CA ALA A 70 -14.25 18.95 2.17
C ALA A 70 -15.39 18.01 1.74
N SER A 71 -15.80 17.14 2.68
CA SER A 71 -17.09 16.48 2.63
C SER A 71 -18.14 17.48 3.16
N THR A 72 -19.10 17.85 2.32
CA THR A 72 -20.05 18.93 2.62
C THR A 72 -21.39 18.68 1.98
N ASN A 73 -22.47 19.14 2.62
CA ASN A 73 -23.80 19.19 2.03
C ASN A 73 -24.05 20.46 1.18
N ALA A 74 -23.04 21.31 1.00
CA ALA A 74 -23.10 22.50 0.16
C ALA A 74 -23.28 22.20 -1.34
N CYS A 75 -23.12 20.93 -1.75
CA CYS A 75 -23.31 20.48 -3.13
C CYS A 75 -24.01 19.12 -3.18
N LYS A 76 -24.67 18.83 -4.32
CA LYS A 76 -25.41 17.56 -4.51
C LYS A 76 -24.56 16.45 -5.15
N GLN A 77 -23.44 16.79 -5.74
CA GLN A 77 -22.52 15.88 -6.42
C GLN A 77 -21.07 16.32 -6.20
N LEU A 78 -20.12 15.45 -6.51
CA LEU A 78 -18.71 15.82 -6.48
C LEU A 78 -18.43 16.89 -7.54
N VAL A 79 -17.83 17.99 -7.11
CA VAL A 79 -17.44 19.13 -7.95
C VAL A 79 -16.00 19.53 -7.67
N MET A 80 -15.33 20.09 -8.69
CA MET A 80 -13.95 20.54 -8.58
C MET A 80 -13.73 21.87 -9.28
N ALA A 81 -12.85 22.69 -8.70
CA ALA A 81 -12.30 23.87 -9.34
C ALA A 81 -10.77 23.82 -9.30
N ILE A 82 -10.12 24.36 -10.33
CA ILE A 82 -8.65 24.43 -10.44
C ILE A 82 -8.24 25.90 -10.56
N GLY A 83 -7.24 26.30 -9.78
CA GLY A 83 -6.57 27.59 -9.89
C GLY A 83 -5.10 27.42 -10.22
N LEU A 84 -4.62 28.14 -11.23
CA LEU A 84 -3.24 28.14 -11.68
C LEU A 84 -2.59 29.48 -11.34
N SER A 85 -1.46 29.47 -10.62
CA SER A 85 -0.69 30.65 -10.24
C SER A 85 0.78 30.45 -10.59
N ARG A 86 1.29 31.23 -11.55
CA ARG A 86 2.69 31.13 -12.00
C ARG A 86 3.67 31.48 -10.87
N ASP A 87 3.36 32.53 -10.11
CA ASP A 87 4.20 33.03 -9.01
C ASP A 87 4.01 32.22 -7.73
N GLY A 88 2.96 31.41 -7.65
CA GLY A 88 2.55 30.67 -6.47
C GLY A 88 1.81 31.51 -5.43
N VAL A 89 0.72 30.97 -4.90
CA VAL A 89 -0.06 31.59 -3.82
C VAL A 89 0.58 31.20 -2.48
N PRO A 90 0.91 32.16 -1.58
CA PRO A 90 1.41 31.83 -0.24
C PRO A 90 0.47 30.85 0.48
N TRP A 91 1.02 29.67 0.87
CA TRP A 91 0.19 28.58 1.42
C TRP A 91 0.55 28.23 2.85
N ASN A 92 1.78 27.76 3.08
CA ASN A 92 2.30 27.41 4.39
C ASN A 92 3.67 28.08 4.60
N GLY A 93 3.71 29.21 5.30
CA GLY A 93 4.94 29.93 5.57
C GLY A 93 5.65 30.40 4.30
N THR A 94 6.81 29.82 3.98
CA THR A 94 7.62 30.18 2.79
C THR A 94 7.24 29.44 1.51
N GLN A 95 6.33 28.44 1.59
CA GLN A 95 5.95 27.65 0.43
C GLN A 95 4.71 28.22 -0.25
N GLY A 96 4.75 28.35 -1.58
CA GLY A 96 3.66 28.84 -2.39
C GLY A 96 3.07 27.76 -3.30
N ALA A 97 1.73 27.65 -3.34
CA ALA A 97 1.03 26.70 -4.21
C ALA A 97 0.88 27.27 -5.63
N ASN A 98 1.35 26.52 -6.63
CA ASN A 98 1.23 26.90 -8.05
C ASN A 98 -0.06 26.37 -8.70
N VAL A 99 -0.51 25.20 -8.25
CA VAL A 99 -1.80 24.62 -8.67
C VAL A 99 -2.63 24.39 -7.42
N ILE A 100 -3.86 24.90 -7.41
CA ILE A 100 -4.80 24.74 -6.30
C ILE A 100 -6.03 24.00 -6.83
N MET A 101 -6.37 22.85 -6.26
CA MET A 101 -7.49 22.00 -6.67
C MET A 101 -8.51 21.93 -5.54
N VAL A 102 -9.56 22.73 -5.59
CA VAL A 102 -10.68 22.65 -4.63
C VAL A 102 -11.59 21.51 -5.00
N ILE A 103 -11.85 20.58 -4.06
CA ILE A 103 -12.73 19.43 -4.26
C ILE A 103 -13.80 19.43 -3.17
N LEU A 104 -15.07 19.41 -3.58
CA LEU A 104 -16.22 19.35 -2.70
C LEU A 104 -17.16 18.22 -3.11
N GLY A 105 -17.72 17.52 -2.14
CA GLY A 105 -18.70 16.47 -2.42
C GLY A 105 -19.52 16.10 -1.20
N PRO A 106 -20.78 15.66 -1.39
CA PRO A 106 -21.59 15.18 -0.28
C PRO A 106 -21.02 13.90 0.32
N PRO A 107 -21.29 13.59 1.62
CA PRO A 107 -20.71 12.45 2.33
C PRO A 107 -20.82 11.11 1.61
N GLN A 108 -21.92 10.89 0.88
CA GLN A 108 -22.16 9.66 0.11
C GLN A 108 -21.23 9.50 -1.12
N THR A 109 -20.51 10.55 -1.52
CA THR A 109 -19.56 10.50 -2.64
C THR A 109 -18.11 10.25 -2.23
N HIS A 110 -17.88 9.85 -1.00
CA HIS A 110 -16.53 9.65 -0.44
C HIS A 110 -15.66 8.70 -1.31
N ALA A 111 -16.23 7.60 -1.81
CA ALA A 111 -15.50 6.69 -2.70
C ALA A 111 -15.09 7.36 -4.03
N LEU A 112 -15.95 8.21 -4.60
CA LEU A 112 -15.63 8.98 -5.81
C LEU A 112 -14.56 10.04 -5.55
N TYR A 113 -14.63 10.69 -4.40
CA TYR A 113 -13.64 11.66 -3.95
C TYR A 113 -12.24 11.03 -3.86
N LEU A 114 -12.11 9.86 -3.22
CA LEU A 114 -10.83 9.13 -3.13
C LEU A 114 -10.29 8.72 -4.52
N ARG A 115 -11.17 8.37 -5.46
CA ARG A 115 -10.78 8.09 -6.86
C ARG A 115 -10.20 9.32 -7.55
N VAL A 116 -10.80 10.50 -7.34
CA VAL A 116 -10.28 11.75 -7.90
C VAL A 116 -8.92 12.09 -7.31
N LEU A 117 -8.74 11.98 -5.98
CA LEU A 117 -7.44 12.19 -5.34
C LEU A 117 -6.35 11.25 -5.86
N SER A 118 -6.66 9.97 -6.01
CA SER A 118 -5.72 8.99 -6.57
C SER A 118 -5.31 9.33 -8.01
N ARG A 119 -6.25 9.81 -8.84
CA ARG A 119 -5.95 10.26 -10.21
C ARG A 119 -5.10 11.51 -10.23
N ILE A 120 -5.38 12.48 -9.35
CA ILE A 120 -4.54 13.67 -9.18
C ILE A 120 -3.11 13.26 -8.80
N ALA A 121 -2.94 12.36 -7.82
CA ALA A 121 -1.63 11.88 -7.42
C ALA A 121 -0.84 11.29 -8.61
N ARG A 122 -1.50 10.48 -9.46
CA ARG A 122 -0.88 9.92 -10.68
C ARG A 122 -0.50 10.98 -11.71
N LEU A 123 -1.32 12.00 -11.90
CA LEU A 123 -0.99 13.12 -12.79
C LEU A 123 0.22 13.90 -12.25
N CYS A 124 0.32 14.06 -10.92
CA CYS A 124 1.46 14.71 -10.28
C CYS A 124 2.79 13.94 -10.45
N GLU A 125 2.74 12.62 -10.67
CA GLU A 125 3.92 11.80 -10.98
C GLU A 125 4.43 11.98 -12.41
N MET A 126 3.62 12.57 -13.31
CA MET A 126 4.04 12.83 -14.69
C MET A 126 5.05 13.97 -14.72
N GLN A 127 6.21 13.70 -15.34
CA GLN A 127 7.25 14.71 -15.49
C GLN A 127 6.70 15.95 -16.22
N GLY A 128 6.91 17.12 -15.61
CA GLY A 128 6.48 18.40 -16.21
C GLY A 128 4.98 18.70 -16.08
N PHE A 129 4.20 17.93 -15.30
CA PHE A 129 2.75 18.12 -15.18
C PHE A 129 2.36 19.53 -14.73
N VAL A 130 3.02 20.08 -13.72
CA VAL A 130 2.71 21.43 -13.20
C VAL A 130 3.10 22.50 -14.22
N GLU A 131 4.29 22.40 -14.82
CA GLU A 131 4.76 23.33 -15.85
C GLU A 131 3.80 23.36 -17.06
N TRP A 132 3.37 22.20 -17.46
CA TRP A 132 2.42 22.00 -18.53
C TRP A 132 1.03 22.59 -18.22
N MET A 133 0.52 22.43 -17.00
CA MET A 133 -0.72 23.09 -16.54
C MET A 133 -0.56 24.61 -16.55
N LEU A 134 0.54 25.15 -16.05
CA LEU A 134 0.79 26.60 -15.97
C LEU A 134 0.98 27.27 -17.33
N GLN A 135 1.22 26.51 -18.39
CA GLN A 135 1.33 27.00 -19.77
C GLN A 135 -0.03 27.06 -20.50
N ALA A 136 -1.09 26.50 -19.92
CA ALA A 136 -2.40 26.50 -20.55
C ALA A 136 -2.98 27.91 -20.62
N GLY A 137 -3.52 28.26 -21.79
CA GLY A 137 -4.11 29.58 -22.06
C GLY A 137 -5.59 29.69 -21.71
N SER A 138 -6.27 28.56 -21.44
CA SER A 138 -7.70 28.56 -21.11
C SER A 138 -8.10 27.37 -20.26
N GLY A 139 -9.22 27.49 -19.54
CA GLY A 139 -9.76 26.38 -18.74
C GLY A 139 -10.15 25.16 -19.59
N ARG A 140 -10.59 25.37 -20.83
CA ARG A 140 -10.87 24.29 -21.77
C ARG A 140 -9.61 23.50 -22.11
N GLU A 141 -8.51 24.20 -22.41
CA GLU A 141 -7.23 23.57 -22.68
C GLU A 141 -6.72 22.75 -21.51
N VAL A 142 -6.87 23.25 -20.28
CA VAL A 142 -6.54 22.48 -19.05
C VAL A 142 -7.33 21.18 -18.99
N ILE A 143 -8.65 21.23 -19.24
CA ILE A 143 -9.53 20.05 -19.21
C ILE A 143 -9.15 19.05 -20.31
N GLU A 144 -8.91 19.51 -21.53
CA GLU A 144 -8.50 18.65 -22.65
C GLU A 144 -7.16 17.97 -22.39
N ARG A 145 -6.21 18.70 -21.83
CA ARG A 145 -4.91 18.17 -21.43
C ARG A 145 -5.01 17.14 -20.30
N ILE A 146 -5.84 17.41 -19.27
CA ILE A 146 -6.11 16.44 -18.20
C ILE A 146 -6.77 15.19 -18.78
N ALA A 147 -7.77 15.34 -19.66
CA ALA A 147 -8.46 14.23 -20.30
C ALA A 147 -7.49 13.35 -21.10
N ALA A 148 -6.62 13.96 -21.90
CA ALA A 148 -5.59 13.24 -22.65
C ALA A 148 -4.58 12.51 -21.75
N ALA A 149 -4.24 13.11 -20.59
CA ALA A 149 -3.37 12.48 -19.61
C ALA A 149 -4.07 11.37 -18.80
N GLU A 150 -5.40 11.45 -18.65
CA GLU A 150 -6.20 10.40 -18.01
C GLU A 150 -6.52 9.21 -18.95
N GLU A 151 -6.52 9.40 -20.26
CA GLU A 151 -6.85 8.39 -21.26
C GLU A 151 -5.94 7.15 -21.15
N PRO A 152 -4.61 7.27 -21.00
CA PRO A 152 -3.74 6.13 -20.73
C PRO A 152 -3.96 5.48 -19.37
N LEU A 153 -4.59 6.19 -18.41
CA LEU A 153 -4.90 5.67 -17.08
C LEU A 153 -6.17 4.80 -17.05
N GLY A 154 -6.98 4.85 -18.11
CA GLY A 154 -8.27 4.16 -18.19
C GLY A 154 -8.41 3.07 -19.26
N ALA A 155 -7.55 3.08 -20.28
CA ALA A 155 -7.62 2.15 -21.39
C ALA A 155 -6.31 1.38 -21.52
N ILE A 156 -6.21 0.22 -20.88
CA ILE A 156 -5.26 -0.80 -21.34
C ILE A 156 -6.00 -1.55 -22.46
N ALA A 157 -5.74 -1.15 -23.71
CA ALA A 157 -6.16 -1.97 -24.83
C ALA A 157 -5.48 -3.33 -24.71
N ALA A 158 -6.26 -4.40 -24.76
CA ALA A 158 -5.75 -5.74 -24.97
C ALA A 158 -4.89 -5.70 -26.26
N GLY A 159 -3.58 -5.85 -26.13
CA GLY A 159 -2.67 -5.72 -27.25
C GLY A 159 -1.33 -6.39 -26.98
N GLU A 160 -0.54 -6.53 -28.03
CA GLU A 160 0.81 -7.09 -27.99
C GLU A 160 1.63 -6.44 -26.87
N GLY A 161 2.21 -7.25 -25.97
CA GLY A 161 3.05 -6.79 -24.86
C GLY A 161 2.40 -6.74 -23.48
N MET A 162 1.18 -7.28 -23.31
CA MET A 162 0.63 -7.53 -21.98
C MET A 162 1.34 -8.72 -21.33
N PRO A 163 1.74 -8.61 -20.04
CA PRO A 163 2.34 -9.74 -19.35
C PRO A 163 1.35 -10.89 -19.13
N THR A 164 1.89 -12.11 -19.10
CA THR A 164 1.13 -13.31 -18.72
C THR A 164 1.20 -13.49 -17.21
N PHE A 165 0.06 -13.69 -16.59
CA PHE A 165 -0.06 -13.82 -15.13
C PHE A 165 -0.35 -15.26 -14.69
N CYS A 166 0.27 -15.66 -13.59
CA CYS A 166 -0.18 -16.79 -12.78
C CYS A 166 -0.68 -16.27 -11.44
N VAL A 167 -1.93 -16.56 -11.09
CA VAL A 167 -2.49 -16.23 -9.77
C VAL A 167 -2.40 -17.47 -8.88
N LEU A 168 -1.63 -17.37 -7.81
CA LEU A 168 -1.34 -18.43 -6.86
C LEU A 168 -2.27 -18.31 -5.65
N GLY A 169 -3.34 -19.10 -5.63
CA GLY A 169 -4.38 -19.12 -4.62
C GLY A 169 -5.77 -18.79 -5.18
N ALA A 170 -6.73 -19.69 -4.99
CA ALA A 170 -8.13 -19.55 -5.43
C ALA A 170 -9.08 -19.20 -4.25
N GLY A 171 -8.63 -18.36 -3.34
CA GLY A 171 -9.48 -17.75 -2.32
C GLY A 171 -10.26 -16.54 -2.87
N HIS A 172 -10.99 -15.81 -2.01
CA HIS A 172 -11.77 -14.64 -2.42
C HIS A 172 -10.92 -13.62 -3.21
N GLY A 173 -9.73 -13.28 -2.68
CA GLY A 173 -8.82 -12.34 -3.32
C GLY A 173 -8.20 -12.87 -4.62
N GLY A 174 -7.79 -14.16 -4.64
CA GLY A 174 -7.21 -14.77 -5.84
C GLY A 174 -8.20 -14.92 -6.98
N MET A 175 -9.44 -15.30 -6.69
CA MET A 175 -10.52 -15.33 -7.69
C MET A 175 -10.79 -13.94 -8.27
N ALA A 176 -10.81 -12.90 -7.40
CA ALA A 176 -10.99 -11.50 -7.84
C ALA A 176 -9.81 -11.02 -8.70
N MET A 177 -8.57 -11.34 -8.30
CA MET A 177 -7.36 -10.98 -9.05
C MET A 177 -7.36 -11.66 -10.43
N ALA A 178 -7.60 -12.97 -10.47
CA ALA A 178 -7.62 -13.73 -11.73
C ALA A 178 -8.72 -13.24 -12.68
N ALA A 179 -9.91 -12.99 -12.14
CA ALA A 179 -11.03 -12.48 -12.93
C ALA A 179 -10.77 -11.06 -13.46
N HIS A 180 -10.30 -10.14 -12.62
CA HIS A 180 -9.98 -8.78 -13.05
C HIS A 180 -8.91 -8.76 -14.15
N LEU A 181 -7.81 -9.47 -13.96
CA LEU A 181 -6.75 -9.57 -14.96
C LEU A 181 -7.24 -10.16 -16.30
N ALA A 182 -8.07 -11.20 -16.26
CA ALA A 182 -8.59 -11.82 -17.48
C ALA A 182 -9.60 -10.92 -18.22
N VAL A 183 -10.50 -10.23 -17.49
CA VAL A 183 -11.46 -9.29 -18.11
C VAL A 183 -10.73 -8.08 -18.71
N THR A 184 -9.58 -7.67 -18.15
CA THR A 184 -8.74 -6.61 -18.74
C THR A 184 -7.89 -7.09 -19.93
N GLY A 185 -8.06 -8.35 -20.36
CA GLY A 185 -7.42 -8.90 -21.56
C GLY A 185 -6.07 -9.57 -21.33
N CYS A 186 -5.66 -9.79 -20.08
CA CYS A 186 -4.44 -10.54 -19.78
C CYS A 186 -4.64 -12.04 -19.96
N LYS A 187 -3.58 -12.74 -20.36
CA LYS A 187 -3.52 -14.20 -20.27
C LYS A 187 -3.26 -14.59 -18.82
N VAL A 188 -4.17 -15.39 -18.23
CA VAL A 188 -4.14 -15.71 -16.81
C VAL A 188 -4.23 -17.21 -16.58
N ASN A 189 -3.30 -17.75 -15.79
CA ASN A 189 -3.36 -19.06 -15.18
C ASN A 189 -3.76 -18.94 -13.71
N LEU A 190 -4.59 -19.86 -13.21
CA LEU A 190 -4.98 -19.93 -11.80
C LEU A 190 -4.47 -21.22 -11.18
N PHE A 191 -3.68 -21.09 -10.12
CA PHE A 191 -3.19 -22.22 -9.33
C PHE A 191 -3.89 -22.31 -7.98
N ASN A 192 -4.22 -23.50 -7.55
CA ASN A 192 -4.55 -23.77 -6.15
C ASN A 192 -4.13 -25.18 -5.74
N ARG A 193 -3.39 -25.30 -4.63
CA ARG A 193 -2.90 -26.60 -4.12
C ARG A 193 -3.99 -27.63 -3.84
N THR A 194 -5.23 -27.17 -3.58
CA THR A 194 -6.40 -28.05 -3.34
C THR A 194 -7.25 -28.11 -4.60
N PRO A 195 -7.26 -29.24 -5.34
CA PRO A 195 -7.95 -29.35 -6.64
C PRO A 195 -9.44 -29.00 -6.58
N GLY A 196 -10.17 -29.43 -5.54
CA GLY A 196 -11.59 -29.16 -5.39
C GLY A 196 -11.97 -27.67 -5.37
N ARG A 197 -11.03 -26.75 -5.06
CA ARG A 197 -11.31 -25.32 -5.09
C ARG A 197 -11.33 -24.70 -6.49
N ILE A 198 -10.70 -25.35 -7.46
CA ILE A 198 -10.59 -24.86 -8.83
C ILE A 198 -11.41 -25.71 -9.83
N GLU A 199 -12.02 -26.81 -9.38
CA GLU A 199 -12.75 -27.73 -10.24
C GLU A 199 -13.87 -27.03 -11.03
N ALA A 200 -14.68 -26.22 -10.36
CA ALA A 200 -15.74 -25.45 -11.01
C ALA A 200 -15.19 -24.42 -12.01
N VAL A 201 -14.08 -23.76 -11.69
CA VAL A 201 -13.40 -22.82 -12.59
C VAL A 201 -12.87 -23.54 -13.82
N ARG A 202 -12.24 -24.70 -13.63
CA ARG A 202 -11.70 -25.52 -14.70
C ARG A 202 -12.81 -26.08 -15.63
N ALA A 203 -13.90 -26.57 -15.05
CA ALA A 203 -15.03 -27.09 -15.79
C ALA A 203 -15.72 -26.00 -16.63
N ARG A 204 -15.76 -24.77 -16.17
CA ARG A 204 -16.35 -23.61 -16.85
C ARG A 204 -15.38 -22.90 -17.80
N GLY A 205 -14.09 -23.16 -17.71
CA GLY A 205 -13.06 -22.45 -18.45
C GLY A 205 -12.82 -20.99 -17.95
N GLY A 206 -13.34 -20.63 -16.78
CA GLY A 206 -13.21 -19.25 -16.27
C GLY A 206 -14.03 -18.97 -15.01
N ILE A 207 -14.14 -17.68 -14.70
CA ILE A 207 -14.75 -17.13 -13.49
C ILE A 207 -15.84 -16.13 -13.90
N ASP A 208 -17.05 -16.27 -13.36
CA ASP A 208 -18.06 -15.21 -13.42
C ASP A 208 -17.72 -14.15 -12.39
N VAL A 209 -17.60 -12.91 -12.81
CA VAL A 209 -17.31 -11.76 -11.93
C VAL A 209 -18.40 -10.71 -12.06
N ASP A 210 -18.78 -10.14 -10.93
CA ASP A 210 -19.72 -9.02 -10.85
C ASP A 210 -19.25 -7.97 -9.82
N GLY A 211 -19.92 -6.80 -9.80
CA GLY A 211 -19.60 -5.66 -8.95
C GLY A 211 -18.80 -4.59 -9.68
N GLU A 212 -17.66 -4.16 -9.13
CA GLU A 212 -16.80 -3.11 -9.73
C GLU A 212 -16.25 -3.50 -11.11
N VAL A 213 -16.08 -4.80 -11.35
CA VAL A 213 -15.78 -5.43 -12.65
C VAL A 213 -16.84 -6.49 -12.89
N SER A 214 -17.32 -6.60 -14.12
CA SER A 214 -18.37 -7.57 -14.46
C SER A 214 -18.10 -8.26 -15.77
N GLY A 215 -18.50 -9.54 -15.87
CA GLY A 215 -18.40 -10.36 -17.08
C GLY A 215 -17.93 -11.79 -16.81
N PHE A 216 -17.64 -12.52 -17.88
CA PHE A 216 -17.01 -13.83 -17.81
C PHE A 216 -15.52 -13.70 -18.08
N ALA A 217 -14.72 -14.00 -17.07
CA ALA A 217 -13.26 -13.99 -17.12
C ALA A 217 -12.73 -15.34 -17.59
N ALA A 218 -12.53 -15.50 -18.90
CA ALA A 218 -11.94 -16.71 -19.46
C ALA A 218 -10.47 -16.86 -19.00
N LEU A 219 -10.12 -18.02 -18.44
CA LEU A 219 -8.76 -18.33 -18.00
C LEU A 219 -8.05 -19.21 -19.03
N ASN A 220 -6.72 -19.01 -19.14
CA ASN A 220 -5.88 -19.86 -19.99
C ASN A 220 -5.73 -21.27 -19.38
N ALA A 221 -5.55 -21.35 -18.04
CA ALA A 221 -5.50 -22.61 -17.30
C ALA A 221 -6.02 -22.43 -15.87
N ALA A 222 -6.58 -23.49 -15.30
CA ALA A 222 -6.87 -23.60 -13.86
C ALA A 222 -6.41 -24.99 -13.39
N THR A 223 -5.33 -25.05 -12.63
CA THR A 223 -4.63 -26.30 -12.31
C THR A 223 -4.14 -26.36 -10.88
N ALA A 224 -3.91 -27.58 -10.36
CA ALA A 224 -3.24 -27.84 -9.10
C ALA A 224 -1.77 -28.26 -9.29
N ASP A 225 -1.28 -28.27 -10.52
CA ASP A 225 0.13 -28.48 -10.84
C ASP A 225 0.85 -27.11 -10.93
N PRO A 226 1.83 -26.82 -10.05
CA PRO A 226 2.54 -25.55 -10.07
C PRO A 226 3.39 -25.37 -11.34
N ALA A 227 3.95 -26.44 -11.91
CA ALA A 227 4.74 -26.35 -13.12
C ALA A 227 3.88 -25.91 -14.32
N GLU A 228 2.70 -26.53 -14.49
CA GLU A 228 1.72 -26.15 -15.51
C GLU A 228 1.22 -24.71 -15.30
N ALA A 229 0.90 -24.33 -14.05
CA ALA A 229 0.37 -23.01 -13.74
C ALA A 229 1.37 -21.89 -14.06
N MET A 230 2.65 -22.11 -13.77
CA MET A 230 3.69 -21.10 -13.91
C MET A 230 4.34 -21.08 -15.31
N ASP A 231 4.00 -22.03 -16.17
CA ASP A 231 4.62 -22.12 -17.49
C ASP A 231 4.30 -20.87 -18.33
N ASN A 232 5.35 -20.29 -18.92
CA ASN A 232 5.29 -19.08 -19.73
C ASN A 232 4.58 -17.88 -19.06
N CYS A 233 4.63 -17.79 -17.72
CA CYS A 233 4.14 -16.65 -16.98
C CYS A 233 5.27 -15.69 -16.61
N ASP A 234 5.03 -14.40 -16.86
CA ASP A 234 5.96 -13.32 -16.51
C ASP A 234 5.79 -12.90 -15.05
N VAL A 235 4.54 -12.89 -14.56
CA VAL A 235 4.17 -12.37 -13.23
C VAL A 235 3.40 -13.41 -12.42
N LEU A 236 3.90 -13.71 -11.24
CA LEU A 236 3.34 -14.66 -10.28
C LEU A 236 2.70 -13.88 -9.11
N MET A 237 1.37 -13.80 -9.07
CA MET A 237 0.60 -13.10 -8.03
C MET A 237 0.29 -14.06 -6.89
N ILE A 238 1.03 -13.98 -5.79
CA ILE A 238 0.77 -14.78 -4.57
C ILE A 238 -0.39 -14.13 -3.81
N VAL A 239 -1.57 -14.76 -3.86
CA VAL A 239 -2.82 -14.26 -3.27
C VAL A 239 -3.39 -15.29 -2.29
N VAL A 240 -2.61 -15.57 -1.25
CA VAL A 240 -2.98 -16.46 -0.15
C VAL A 240 -2.87 -15.71 1.18
N PRO A 241 -3.51 -16.20 2.26
CA PRO A 241 -3.25 -15.67 3.60
C PRO A 241 -1.75 -15.69 3.91
N ALA A 242 -1.28 -14.71 4.68
CA ALA A 242 0.14 -14.55 4.96
C ALA A 242 0.79 -15.79 5.64
N THR A 243 0.01 -16.55 6.40
CA THR A 243 0.43 -17.83 6.98
C THR A 243 0.73 -18.91 5.94
N GLY A 244 0.23 -18.75 4.72
CA GLY A 244 0.49 -19.65 3.58
C GLY A 244 1.64 -19.21 2.68
N HIS A 245 2.29 -18.05 2.91
CA HIS A 245 3.36 -17.56 2.04
C HIS A 245 4.56 -18.51 1.99
N ARG A 246 4.99 -19.02 3.13
CA ARG A 246 6.09 -19.96 3.23
C ARG A 246 5.83 -21.23 2.44
N GLU A 247 4.67 -21.85 2.68
CA GLU A 247 4.27 -23.07 1.97
C GLU A 247 4.13 -22.83 0.46
N MET A 248 3.54 -21.70 0.07
CA MET A 248 3.44 -21.33 -1.34
C MET A 248 4.84 -21.14 -1.96
N ALA A 249 5.75 -20.48 -1.26
CA ALA A 249 7.12 -20.32 -1.71
C ALA A 249 7.86 -21.68 -1.84
N GLU A 250 7.65 -22.62 -0.91
CA GLU A 250 8.18 -23.99 -0.97
C GLU A 250 7.65 -24.75 -2.21
N ILE A 251 6.36 -24.59 -2.53
CA ILE A 251 5.73 -25.23 -3.70
C ILE A 251 6.30 -24.68 -5.03
N ILE A 252 6.43 -23.35 -5.14
CA ILE A 252 6.81 -22.72 -6.40
C ILE A 252 8.32 -22.65 -6.64
N ALA A 253 9.14 -22.65 -5.58
CA ALA A 253 10.59 -22.45 -5.68
C ALA A 253 11.29 -23.39 -6.68
N PRO A 254 10.96 -24.68 -6.79
CA PRO A 254 11.57 -25.57 -7.79
C PRO A 254 11.29 -25.18 -9.25
N HIS A 255 10.22 -24.41 -9.50
CA HIS A 255 9.72 -24.06 -10.83
C HIS A 255 10.00 -22.61 -11.23
N ILE A 256 10.54 -21.81 -10.31
CA ILE A 256 10.86 -20.39 -10.57
C ILE A 256 11.98 -20.28 -11.60
N LYS A 257 11.78 -19.36 -12.54
CA LYS A 257 12.74 -18.99 -13.59
C LYS A 257 13.31 -17.60 -13.32
N ASP A 258 14.53 -17.36 -13.83
CA ASP A 258 15.13 -16.02 -13.77
C ASP A 258 14.25 -14.99 -14.46
N GLY A 259 14.19 -13.79 -13.87
CA GLY A 259 13.41 -12.68 -14.42
C GLY A 259 11.91 -12.74 -14.16
N GLN A 260 11.36 -13.83 -13.61
CA GLN A 260 9.95 -13.85 -13.19
C GLN A 260 9.70 -12.88 -12.04
N ILE A 261 8.55 -12.23 -12.05
CA ILE A 261 8.14 -11.25 -11.04
C ILE A 261 7.18 -11.93 -10.05
N LEU A 262 7.59 -12.05 -8.78
CA LEU A 262 6.74 -12.53 -7.68
C LEU A 262 6.16 -11.34 -6.94
N VAL A 263 4.84 -11.30 -6.76
CA VAL A 263 4.15 -10.24 -6.03
C VAL A 263 3.28 -10.83 -4.93
N LEU A 264 3.60 -10.54 -3.68
CA LEU A 264 2.77 -10.91 -2.53
C LEU A 264 1.60 -9.91 -2.38
N ASN A 265 0.38 -10.41 -2.28
CA ASN A 265 -0.85 -9.63 -2.21
C ASN A 265 -1.72 -10.00 -0.99
N PRO A 266 -1.48 -9.35 0.16
CA PRO A 266 -0.37 -8.47 0.54
C PRO A 266 0.81 -9.22 1.16
N GLY A 267 1.97 -8.54 1.33
CA GLY A 267 3.12 -9.11 2.04
C GLY A 267 2.91 -9.30 3.53
N ARG A 268 2.11 -8.48 4.17
CA ARG A 268 2.04 -8.31 5.63
C ARG A 268 3.41 -7.89 6.18
N THR A 269 3.77 -8.26 7.41
CA THR A 269 5.08 -7.90 7.97
C THR A 269 6.12 -8.94 7.61
N GLY A 270 7.11 -8.56 6.78
CA GLY A 270 8.24 -9.40 6.41
C GLY A 270 7.96 -10.49 5.38
N GLY A 271 6.85 -10.39 4.62
CA GLY A 271 6.50 -11.42 3.62
C GLY A 271 7.56 -11.61 2.55
N ALA A 272 8.07 -10.51 1.99
CA ALA A 272 9.12 -10.56 0.98
C ALA A 272 10.41 -11.22 1.51
N PHE A 273 10.80 -10.95 2.75
CA PHE A 273 11.96 -11.58 3.39
C PHE A 273 11.78 -13.10 3.55
N GLU A 274 10.63 -13.54 4.07
CA GLU A 274 10.35 -14.97 4.26
C GLU A 274 10.37 -15.72 2.93
N VAL A 275 9.69 -15.18 1.90
CA VAL A 275 9.64 -15.79 0.56
C VAL A 275 11.04 -15.81 -0.08
N HIS A 276 11.79 -14.72 0.01
CA HIS A 276 13.16 -14.65 -0.47
C HIS A 276 14.04 -15.73 0.19
N THR A 277 13.97 -15.86 1.52
CA THR A 277 14.74 -16.83 2.28
C THR A 277 14.41 -18.27 1.88
N VAL A 278 13.13 -18.59 1.69
CA VAL A 278 12.69 -19.91 1.24
C VAL A 278 13.18 -20.23 -0.17
N ILE A 279 13.00 -19.29 -1.11
CA ILE A 279 13.44 -19.49 -2.50
C ILE A 279 14.94 -19.68 -2.58
N ARG A 280 15.72 -18.83 -1.92
CA ARG A 280 17.20 -18.95 -1.89
C ARG A 280 17.68 -20.26 -1.29
N LYS A 281 16.93 -20.84 -0.34
CA LYS A 281 17.26 -22.16 0.26
C LYS A 281 16.98 -23.33 -0.68
N ILE A 282 15.88 -23.28 -1.44
CA ILE A 282 15.42 -24.40 -2.28
C ILE A 282 16.02 -24.31 -3.68
N ASN A 283 16.06 -23.12 -4.26
CA ASN A 283 16.56 -22.86 -5.60
C ASN A 283 17.55 -21.67 -5.57
N PRO A 284 18.79 -21.88 -5.10
CA PRO A 284 19.78 -20.81 -4.92
C PRO A 284 20.24 -20.14 -6.23
N HIS A 285 19.99 -20.77 -7.36
CA HIS A 285 20.38 -20.28 -8.69
C HIS A 285 19.28 -19.45 -9.37
N ALA A 286 18.05 -19.46 -8.87
CA ALA A 286 17.00 -18.64 -9.42
C ALA A 286 17.06 -17.20 -8.89
N HIS A 287 16.90 -16.25 -9.80
CA HIS A 287 16.92 -14.81 -9.53
C HIS A 287 15.60 -14.14 -9.94
N PRO A 288 14.48 -14.46 -9.26
CA PRO A 288 13.22 -13.76 -9.50
C PRO A 288 13.26 -12.35 -8.90
N TYR A 289 12.46 -11.45 -9.45
CA TYR A 289 12.10 -10.20 -8.78
C TYR A 289 11.07 -10.49 -7.70
N ILE A 290 11.31 -10.05 -6.48
CA ILE A 290 10.37 -10.24 -5.35
C ILE A 290 9.80 -8.89 -4.95
N ALA A 291 8.48 -8.80 -4.92
CA ALA A 291 7.74 -7.61 -4.53
C ALA A 291 6.63 -7.94 -3.52
N GLU A 292 6.26 -6.95 -2.71
CA GLU A 292 5.10 -7.04 -1.84
C GLU A 292 4.24 -5.79 -1.91
N ALA A 293 2.93 -6.00 -1.98
CA ALA A 293 1.94 -4.96 -1.82
C ALA A 293 1.69 -4.70 -0.33
N GLU A 294 1.54 -3.43 0.06
CA GLU A 294 1.24 -3.04 1.45
C GLU A 294 -0.11 -3.61 1.90
N THR A 295 -1.08 -3.71 0.99
CA THR A 295 -2.41 -4.25 1.26
C THR A 295 -2.98 -4.97 0.05
N LEU A 296 -4.01 -5.81 0.25
CA LEU A 296 -4.73 -6.42 -0.87
C LEU A 296 -5.48 -5.35 -1.68
N LEU A 297 -5.40 -5.45 -3.00
CA LEU A 297 -6.01 -4.51 -3.94
C LEU A 297 -7.55 -4.50 -3.86
N TYR A 298 -8.17 -5.63 -3.51
CA TYR A 298 -9.62 -5.83 -3.58
C TYR A 298 -10.30 -5.90 -2.22
N ALA A 299 -11.55 -5.38 -2.16
CA ALA A 299 -12.58 -5.90 -1.28
C ALA A 299 -13.47 -6.82 -2.13
N ALA A 300 -13.40 -8.13 -1.90
CA ALA A 300 -14.08 -9.12 -2.74
C ALA A 300 -14.53 -10.35 -1.95
N ARG A 301 -15.53 -11.06 -2.47
CA ARG A 301 -16.02 -12.31 -1.90
C ARG A 301 -16.39 -13.30 -3.00
N ALA A 302 -15.84 -14.52 -2.94
CA ALA A 302 -16.35 -15.63 -3.73
C ALA A 302 -17.75 -15.99 -3.23
N THR A 303 -18.73 -15.90 -4.09
CA THR A 303 -20.15 -16.10 -3.78
C THR A 303 -20.57 -17.55 -3.97
N ASN A 304 -20.08 -18.16 -5.05
CA ASN A 304 -20.30 -19.57 -5.40
C ASN A 304 -19.03 -20.16 -6.04
N PRO A 305 -18.95 -21.48 -6.25
CA PRO A 305 -17.86 -22.08 -7.01
C PRO A 305 -17.76 -21.48 -8.42
N GLY A 306 -16.60 -20.89 -8.73
CA GLY A 306 -16.37 -20.20 -10.00
C GLY A 306 -17.01 -18.83 -10.14
N GLN A 307 -17.47 -18.22 -9.04
CA GLN A 307 -18.08 -16.89 -9.02
C GLN A 307 -17.45 -16.00 -7.95
N VAL A 308 -17.24 -14.72 -8.27
CA VAL A 308 -16.68 -13.73 -7.35
C VAL A 308 -17.37 -12.37 -7.52
N HIS A 309 -17.72 -11.76 -6.39
CA HIS A 309 -18.18 -10.37 -6.32
C HIS A 309 -17.04 -9.45 -5.86
N ILE A 310 -16.75 -8.41 -6.64
CA ILE A 310 -15.77 -7.37 -6.31
C ILE A 310 -16.52 -6.12 -5.84
N PHE A 311 -16.54 -5.89 -4.53
CA PHE A 311 -17.19 -4.73 -3.92
C PHE A 311 -16.48 -3.43 -4.27
N SER A 312 -15.14 -3.46 -4.26
CA SER A 312 -14.31 -2.31 -4.62
C SER A 312 -12.88 -2.71 -4.98
N ILE A 313 -12.26 -1.88 -5.82
CA ILE A 313 -10.83 -1.93 -6.15
C ILE A 313 -10.19 -0.68 -5.55
N LYS A 314 -9.12 -0.85 -4.77
CA LYS A 314 -8.40 0.28 -4.19
C LYS A 314 -7.79 1.16 -5.28
N ASN A 315 -7.86 2.47 -5.08
CA ASN A 315 -7.34 3.43 -6.05
C ASN A 315 -5.81 3.45 -6.13
N SER A 316 -5.14 3.14 -5.00
CA SER A 316 -3.70 3.21 -4.86
C SER A 316 -3.22 2.21 -3.82
N VAL A 317 -2.22 1.40 -4.18
CA VAL A 317 -1.59 0.41 -3.30
C VAL A 317 -0.08 0.49 -3.46
N PRO A 318 0.66 0.86 -2.42
CA PRO A 318 2.12 0.83 -2.44
C PRO A 318 2.65 -0.57 -2.71
N LEU A 319 3.59 -0.67 -3.67
CA LEU A 319 4.31 -1.88 -4.03
C LEU A 319 5.80 -1.65 -3.82
N ALA A 320 6.45 -2.47 -3.03
CA ALA A 320 7.90 -2.41 -2.81
C ALA A 320 8.58 -3.69 -3.24
N THR A 321 9.86 -3.59 -3.60
CA THR A 321 10.67 -4.74 -4.03
C THR A 321 11.80 -5.04 -3.06
N LEU A 322 12.26 -6.26 -3.08
CA LEU A 322 13.46 -6.73 -2.41
C LEU A 322 14.44 -7.30 -3.46
N PRO A 323 15.55 -6.61 -3.76
CA PRO A 323 15.93 -5.25 -3.33
C PRO A 323 15.08 -4.13 -3.94
N THR A 324 15.15 -2.94 -3.30
CA THR A 324 14.30 -1.78 -3.63
C THR A 324 14.46 -1.27 -5.07
N TYR A 325 15.67 -1.29 -5.63
CA TYR A 325 15.94 -0.73 -6.97
C TYR A 325 15.19 -1.47 -8.10
N HIS A 326 14.77 -2.70 -7.88
CA HIS A 326 13.99 -3.46 -8.86
C HIS A 326 12.59 -2.89 -9.12
N ILE A 327 12.12 -1.95 -8.30
CA ILE A 327 10.80 -1.33 -8.51
C ILE A 327 10.70 -0.64 -9.87
N THR A 328 11.81 -0.07 -10.35
CA THR A 328 11.87 0.61 -11.65
C THR A 328 11.70 -0.34 -12.82
N ASP A 329 12.10 -1.61 -12.65
CA ASP A 329 12.00 -2.64 -13.69
C ASP A 329 10.61 -3.27 -13.73
N ILE A 330 10.05 -3.59 -12.55
CA ILE A 330 8.82 -4.38 -12.48
C ILE A 330 7.53 -3.57 -12.46
N LEU A 331 7.56 -2.36 -11.88
CA LEU A 331 6.34 -1.56 -11.73
C LEU A 331 5.72 -1.19 -13.08
N PRO A 332 6.48 -0.79 -14.12
CA PRO A 332 5.93 -0.55 -15.45
C PRO A 332 5.27 -1.78 -16.07
N VAL A 333 5.79 -2.99 -15.81
CA VAL A 333 5.22 -4.26 -16.29
C VAL A 333 3.87 -4.52 -15.63
N ILE A 334 3.82 -4.44 -14.29
CA ILE A 334 2.60 -4.71 -13.52
C ILE A 334 1.52 -3.66 -13.81
N ARG A 335 1.90 -2.39 -13.96
CA ARG A 335 0.96 -1.28 -14.22
C ARG A 335 0.26 -1.34 -15.56
N LYS A 336 0.75 -2.11 -16.53
CA LYS A 336 0.01 -2.38 -17.77
C LYS A 336 -1.37 -2.99 -17.50
N ALA A 337 -1.46 -3.86 -16.48
CA ALA A 337 -2.72 -4.52 -16.11
C ALA A 337 -3.36 -3.94 -14.84
N LEU A 338 -2.55 -3.53 -13.86
CA LEU A 338 -2.97 -3.08 -12.54
C LEU A 338 -2.37 -1.69 -12.23
N PRO A 339 -2.91 -0.63 -12.84
CA PRO A 339 -2.39 0.74 -12.71
C PRO A 339 -2.49 1.31 -11.29
N GLN A 340 -3.21 0.64 -10.39
CA GLN A 340 -3.37 1.03 -8.99
C GLN A 340 -2.10 0.85 -8.16
N PHE A 341 -1.14 0.04 -8.62
CA PHE A 341 0.13 -0.09 -7.91
C PHE A 341 1.00 1.16 -8.12
N ILE A 342 1.50 1.67 -6.99
CA ILE A 342 2.40 2.84 -6.93
C ILE A 342 3.70 2.45 -6.23
N PRO A 343 4.81 3.19 -6.40
CA PRO A 343 6.05 2.93 -5.67
C PRO A 343 5.84 2.97 -4.16
N GLY A 344 6.28 1.93 -3.45
CA GLY A 344 6.08 1.73 -2.00
C GLY A 344 7.31 2.03 -1.14
N ASP A 345 8.29 2.77 -1.66
CA ASP A 345 9.58 3.04 -1.02
C ASP A 345 10.41 1.75 -0.89
N ASN A 346 10.24 0.98 0.17
CA ASN A 346 10.96 -0.29 0.37
C ASN A 346 10.12 -1.29 1.21
N VAL A 347 10.54 -2.56 1.21
CA VAL A 347 9.80 -3.63 1.90
C VAL A 347 9.74 -3.48 3.42
N LEU A 348 10.67 -2.78 4.07
CA LEU A 348 10.56 -2.47 5.50
C LEU A 348 9.41 -1.51 5.76
N LYS A 349 9.21 -0.53 4.89
CA LYS A 349 8.13 0.44 5.03
C LYS A 349 6.76 -0.20 4.78
N THR A 350 6.58 -0.97 3.70
CA THR A 350 5.33 -1.69 3.43
C THR A 350 5.00 -2.68 4.55
N SER A 351 6.01 -3.39 5.06
CA SER A 351 5.87 -4.33 6.18
C SER A 351 5.45 -3.64 7.48
N LEU A 352 6.09 -2.51 7.82
CA LEU A 352 5.87 -1.82 9.09
C LEU A 352 4.71 -0.82 9.04
N ASN A 353 4.18 -0.46 7.87
CA ASN A 353 2.91 0.26 7.71
C ASN A 353 1.66 -0.65 7.77
N ASN A 354 1.83 -1.92 8.12
CA ASN A 354 0.72 -2.86 8.26
C ASN A 354 -0.17 -2.52 9.48
N ILE A 355 -1.14 -1.64 9.28
CA ILE A 355 -2.07 -1.19 10.34
C ILE A 355 -3.02 -2.31 10.80
N GLY A 356 -3.25 -3.34 9.97
CA GLY A 356 -3.99 -4.53 10.38
C GLY A 356 -3.40 -5.21 11.62
N ALA A 357 -2.08 -5.17 11.79
CA ALA A 357 -1.38 -5.65 12.98
C ALA A 357 -1.81 -4.95 14.27
N VAL A 358 -2.04 -3.62 14.17
CA VAL A 358 -2.44 -2.79 15.32
C VAL A 358 -3.89 -3.06 15.70
N PHE A 359 -4.79 -3.11 14.71
CA PHE A 359 -6.23 -3.14 14.97
C PHE A 359 -6.78 -4.54 15.23
N HIS A 360 -6.54 -5.47 14.32
CA HIS A 360 -7.30 -6.71 14.28
C HIS A 360 -7.10 -7.60 15.51
N PRO A 361 -5.87 -7.95 15.93
CA PRO A 361 -5.69 -8.84 17.07
C PRO A 361 -6.23 -8.26 18.38
N ALA A 362 -5.87 -7.01 18.68
CA ALA A 362 -6.21 -6.40 19.94
C ALA A 362 -7.73 -6.15 20.06
N ILE A 363 -8.39 -5.63 19.02
CA ILE A 363 -9.84 -5.43 19.04
C ILE A 363 -10.56 -6.76 19.24
N THR A 364 -10.12 -7.83 18.53
CA THR A 364 -10.75 -9.16 18.63
C THR A 364 -10.58 -9.74 20.03
N LEU A 365 -9.37 -9.73 20.58
CA LEU A 365 -9.09 -10.32 21.90
C LEU A 365 -9.77 -9.57 23.05
N LEU A 366 -9.76 -8.22 22.99
CA LEU A 366 -10.36 -7.40 24.04
C LEU A 366 -11.90 -7.40 23.99
N ASN A 367 -12.50 -7.93 22.92
CA ASN A 367 -13.94 -8.17 22.80
C ASN A 367 -14.30 -9.66 22.71
N ALA A 368 -13.41 -10.57 23.07
CA ALA A 368 -13.61 -12.00 22.87
C ALA A 368 -14.91 -12.51 23.50
N GLY A 369 -15.15 -12.20 24.77
CA GLY A 369 -16.40 -12.58 25.45
C GLY A 369 -17.64 -12.01 24.78
N ARG A 370 -17.59 -10.75 24.28
CA ARG A 370 -18.70 -10.15 23.54
C ARG A 370 -18.91 -10.84 22.19
N ILE A 371 -17.81 -11.17 21.48
CA ILE A 371 -17.88 -11.89 20.20
C ILE A 371 -18.56 -13.25 20.36
N GLU A 372 -18.17 -14.03 21.36
CA GLU A 372 -18.73 -15.36 21.60
C GLU A 372 -20.17 -15.30 22.06
N ASP A 373 -20.52 -14.38 22.97
CA ASP A 373 -21.88 -14.22 23.50
C ASP A 373 -22.88 -13.73 22.44
N THR A 374 -22.49 -12.72 21.65
CA THR A 374 -23.35 -12.11 20.62
C THR A 374 -23.21 -12.72 19.23
N HIS A 375 -22.32 -13.70 19.04
CA HIS A 375 -21.94 -14.22 17.72
C HIS A 375 -21.53 -13.10 16.74
N GLY A 376 -20.83 -12.06 17.27
CA GLY A 376 -20.34 -10.92 16.50
C GLY A 376 -21.40 -9.89 16.13
N ASP A 377 -22.56 -9.89 16.79
CA ASP A 377 -23.64 -8.94 16.50
C ASP A 377 -23.40 -7.56 17.15
N PHE A 378 -22.31 -6.92 16.73
CA PHE A 378 -22.00 -5.52 17.02
C PHE A 378 -21.04 -4.95 15.96
N GLU A 379 -20.97 -3.63 15.87
CA GLU A 379 -20.06 -2.95 14.95
C GLU A 379 -18.62 -3.00 15.44
N TYR A 380 -17.78 -3.75 14.71
CA TYR A 380 -16.43 -4.12 15.12
C TYR A 380 -15.54 -2.94 15.48
N TYR A 381 -15.44 -1.95 14.60
CA TYR A 381 -14.59 -0.79 14.81
C TYR A 381 -15.29 0.32 15.60
N ILE A 382 -16.61 0.42 15.46
CA ILE A 382 -17.37 1.50 16.08
C ILE A 382 -17.71 1.17 17.55
N GLU A 383 -18.29 0.00 17.82
CA GLU A 383 -18.66 -0.41 19.18
C GLU A 383 -17.55 -1.17 19.90
N GLY A 384 -16.73 -1.94 19.15
CA GLY A 384 -15.62 -2.72 19.72
C GLY A 384 -14.43 -1.88 20.18
N VAL A 385 -14.28 -0.63 19.69
CA VAL A 385 -13.22 0.27 20.12
C VAL A 385 -13.75 1.31 21.10
N THR A 386 -13.64 0.99 22.38
CA THR A 386 -13.87 1.92 23.49
C THR A 386 -12.63 2.78 23.74
N PRO A 387 -12.70 3.87 24.53
CA PRO A 387 -11.52 4.64 24.91
C PRO A 387 -10.42 3.81 25.58
N ALA A 388 -10.77 2.76 26.33
CA ALA A 388 -9.79 1.86 26.93
C ALA A 388 -9.11 0.96 25.88
N VAL A 389 -9.88 0.40 24.95
CA VAL A 389 -9.33 -0.39 23.83
C VAL A 389 -8.44 0.48 22.96
N ALA A 390 -8.86 1.70 22.64
CA ALA A 390 -8.06 2.63 21.83
C ALA A 390 -6.68 2.91 22.45
N ARG A 391 -6.58 3.07 23.78
CA ARG A 391 -5.26 3.21 24.44
C ARG A 391 -4.35 2.00 24.25
N VAL A 392 -4.91 0.79 24.23
CA VAL A 392 -4.12 -0.41 23.94
C VAL A 392 -3.65 -0.40 22.48
N LEU A 393 -4.52 0.00 21.54
CA LEU A 393 -4.12 0.14 20.12
C LEU A 393 -3.03 1.20 19.94
N GLU A 394 -3.11 2.34 20.63
CA GLU A 394 -2.10 3.40 20.63
C GLU A 394 -0.76 2.87 21.16
N ALA A 395 -0.74 2.11 22.26
CA ALA A 395 0.47 1.50 22.80
C ALA A 395 1.12 0.49 21.82
N ILE A 396 0.32 -0.36 21.16
CA ILE A 396 0.79 -1.27 20.12
C ILE A 396 1.40 -0.48 18.96
N ASP A 397 0.75 0.60 18.56
CA ASP A 397 1.18 1.45 17.46
C ASP A 397 2.49 2.17 17.77
N GLU A 398 2.65 2.70 18.98
CA GLU A 398 3.88 3.32 19.48
C GLU A 398 5.06 2.33 19.44
N GLU A 399 4.85 1.09 19.92
CA GLU A 399 5.85 0.02 19.87
C GLU A 399 6.23 -0.33 18.42
N ARG A 400 5.26 -0.46 17.51
CA ARG A 400 5.49 -0.71 16.07
C ARG A 400 6.31 0.43 15.43
N VAL A 401 5.93 1.67 15.69
CA VAL A 401 6.64 2.85 15.17
C VAL A 401 8.05 2.94 15.72
N ALA A 402 8.27 2.57 17.01
CA ALA A 402 9.60 2.53 17.61
C ALA A 402 10.50 1.47 16.94
N VAL A 403 9.97 0.29 16.64
CA VAL A 403 10.69 -0.75 15.88
C VAL A 403 11.04 -0.26 14.47
N ALA A 404 10.12 0.42 13.79
CA ALA A 404 10.39 1.01 12.48
C ALA A 404 11.48 2.07 12.55
N ALA A 405 11.43 2.95 13.54
CA ALA A 405 12.44 4.00 13.76
C ALA A 405 13.83 3.43 14.02
N ALA A 406 13.94 2.31 14.76
CA ALA A 406 15.20 1.61 14.99
C ALA A 406 15.82 1.06 13.70
N LEU A 407 15.00 0.71 12.69
CA LEU A 407 15.44 0.34 11.33
C LEU A 407 15.70 1.55 10.42
N GLY A 408 15.51 2.78 10.93
CA GLY A 408 15.64 4.01 10.14
C GLY A 408 14.46 4.24 9.18
N ILE A 409 13.29 3.68 9.48
CA ILE A 409 12.06 3.82 8.69
C ILE A 409 11.08 4.73 9.41
N ARG A 410 10.55 5.72 8.70
CA ARG A 410 9.40 6.49 9.17
C ARG A 410 8.11 5.75 8.82
N ALA A 411 7.55 5.02 9.77
CA ALA A 411 6.23 4.44 9.64
C ALA A 411 5.16 5.48 10.00
N ASN A 412 4.01 5.43 9.32
CA ASN A 412 2.86 6.23 9.70
C ASN A 412 2.26 5.69 11.00
N THR A 413 1.85 6.57 11.91
CA THR A 413 1.03 6.16 13.04
C THR A 413 -0.35 5.68 12.54
N ALA A 414 -1.04 4.87 13.34
CA ALA A 414 -2.39 4.41 13.02
C ALA A 414 -3.36 5.59 12.80
N ARG A 415 -3.18 6.69 13.54
CA ARG A 415 -3.96 7.92 13.38
C ARG A 415 -3.62 8.65 12.10
N GLU A 416 -2.33 8.80 11.74
CA GLU A 416 -1.90 9.36 10.45
C GLU A 416 -2.43 8.53 9.29
N TRP A 417 -2.39 7.20 9.40
CA TRP A 417 -2.91 6.32 8.37
C TRP A 417 -4.43 6.46 8.17
N LEU A 418 -5.22 6.55 9.26
CA LEU A 418 -6.66 6.80 9.17
C LEU A 418 -6.96 8.13 8.46
N TYR A 419 -6.16 9.15 8.77
CA TYR A 419 -6.26 10.44 8.10
C TYR A 419 -5.94 10.34 6.61
N LEU A 420 -4.80 9.73 6.25
CA LEU A 420 -4.35 9.63 4.86
C LEU A 420 -5.24 8.71 4.00
N ALA A 421 -5.72 7.60 4.58
CA ALA A 421 -6.47 6.59 3.84
C ALA A 421 -7.98 6.88 3.78
N TYR A 422 -8.54 7.56 4.78
CA TYR A 422 -9.98 7.74 4.94
C TYR A 422 -10.42 9.18 5.24
N ASP A 423 -9.49 10.11 5.33
CA ASP A 423 -9.77 11.48 5.77
C ASP A 423 -10.40 11.55 7.18
N ALA A 424 -10.16 10.53 7.98
CA ALA A 424 -10.71 10.40 9.33
C ALA A 424 -9.79 11.08 10.35
N ALA A 425 -10.09 12.33 10.70
CA ALA A 425 -9.35 13.11 11.67
C ALA A 425 -9.89 12.92 13.09
N GLY A 426 -9.00 12.97 14.11
CA GLY A 426 -9.36 12.91 15.51
C GLY A 426 -8.22 13.36 16.42
N LYS A 427 -8.54 13.86 17.62
CA LYS A 427 -7.53 14.21 18.63
C LYS A 427 -6.84 12.97 19.21
N THR A 428 -7.59 11.87 19.31
CA THR A 428 -7.14 10.55 19.74
C THR A 428 -7.40 9.54 18.64
N LEU A 429 -6.81 8.34 18.74
CA LEU A 429 -7.11 7.24 17.83
C LEU A 429 -8.59 6.84 17.91
N HIS A 430 -9.17 6.86 19.12
CA HIS A 430 -10.60 6.62 19.31
C HIS A 430 -11.46 7.59 18.49
N ASP A 431 -11.18 8.88 18.56
CA ASP A 431 -11.94 9.89 17.81
C ASP A 431 -11.81 9.69 16.29
N ALA A 432 -10.59 9.42 15.81
CA ALA A 432 -10.33 9.16 14.39
C ALA A 432 -11.07 7.90 13.88
N MET A 433 -11.10 6.83 14.67
CA MET A 433 -11.84 5.60 14.31
C MET A 433 -13.35 5.83 14.27
N LYS A 434 -13.90 6.59 15.24
CA LYS A 434 -15.32 6.97 15.24
C LYS A 434 -15.71 7.88 14.09
N ALA A 435 -14.79 8.72 13.61
CA ALA A 435 -15.01 9.61 12.49
C ALA A 435 -14.93 8.91 11.12
N ASN A 436 -14.41 7.68 11.07
CA ASN A 436 -14.26 6.96 9.82
C ASN A 436 -15.58 6.36 9.33
N ALA A 437 -16.21 7.03 8.34
CA ALA A 437 -17.46 6.57 7.73
C ALA A 437 -17.38 5.16 7.12
N GLY A 438 -16.18 4.73 6.69
CA GLY A 438 -15.96 3.39 6.14
C GLY A 438 -16.02 2.25 7.17
N TYR A 439 -16.10 2.57 8.46
CA TYR A 439 -16.16 1.57 9.53
C TYR A 439 -17.59 1.26 9.99
N PHE A 440 -18.56 2.09 9.64
CA PHE A 440 -19.96 1.84 9.98
C PHE A 440 -20.49 0.60 9.25
N GLY A 441 -21.26 -0.20 9.95
CA GLY A 441 -21.87 -1.43 9.43
C GLY A 441 -20.91 -2.63 9.35
N ILE A 442 -19.61 -2.48 9.65
CA ILE A 442 -18.68 -3.62 9.68
C ILE A 442 -18.90 -4.40 10.95
N ARG A 443 -19.52 -5.58 10.84
CA ARG A 443 -19.80 -6.48 11.97
C ARG A 443 -18.54 -7.19 12.46
N ALA A 444 -18.52 -7.52 13.75
CA ALA A 444 -17.49 -8.33 14.35
C ALA A 444 -17.49 -9.77 13.77
N PRO A 445 -16.34 -10.48 13.83
CA PRO A 445 -16.33 -11.90 13.50
C PRO A 445 -17.24 -12.70 14.43
N ARG A 446 -17.85 -13.77 13.92
CA ARG A 446 -18.77 -14.60 14.71
C ARG A 446 -18.08 -15.46 15.76
N ARG A 447 -16.78 -15.64 15.66
CA ARG A 447 -15.90 -16.45 16.52
C ARG A 447 -14.54 -15.79 16.62
N ILE A 448 -13.81 -16.13 17.68
CA ILE A 448 -12.42 -15.64 17.87
C ILE A 448 -11.42 -16.34 16.95
N GLU A 449 -11.72 -17.57 16.45
CA GLU A 449 -10.90 -18.29 15.46
C GLU A 449 -11.04 -17.65 14.07
N HIS A 450 -10.71 -16.38 13.99
CA HIS A 450 -10.78 -15.57 12.78
C HIS A 450 -9.39 -15.17 12.34
N ARG A 451 -9.25 -14.86 11.03
CA ARG A 451 -7.97 -14.40 10.45
C ARG A 451 -7.37 -13.18 11.16
N TYR A 452 -8.19 -12.39 11.84
CA TYR A 452 -7.72 -11.25 12.65
C TYR A 452 -6.77 -11.67 13.78
N ILE A 453 -6.83 -12.92 14.21
CA ILE A 453 -5.88 -13.52 15.14
C ILE A 453 -4.99 -14.52 14.41
N THR A 454 -5.57 -15.52 13.71
CA THR A 454 -4.83 -16.63 13.14
C THR A 454 -3.85 -16.24 12.02
N GLU A 455 -4.01 -15.07 11.41
CA GLU A 455 -3.09 -14.50 10.43
C GLU A 455 -2.28 -13.34 11.01
N ASP A 456 -2.95 -12.33 11.61
CA ASP A 456 -2.27 -11.09 11.99
C ASP A 456 -1.37 -11.24 13.21
N VAL A 457 -1.62 -12.19 14.12
CA VAL A 457 -0.69 -12.47 15.22
C VAL A 457 0.62 -13.08 14.70
N PRO A 458 0.63 -14.25 14.03
CA PRO A 458 1.89 -14.88 13.61
C PRO A 458 2.59 -14.17 12.46
N ALA A 459 1.87 -13.51 11.54
CA ALA A 459 2.44 -12.89 10.35
C ALA A 459 2.60 -11.37 10.44
N SER A 460 2.21 -10.75 11.58
CA SER A 460 2.33 -9.31 11.77
C SER A 460 2.88 -8.93 13.13
N LEU A 461 2.23 -9.31 14.25
CA LEU A 461 2.71 -8.96 15.59
C LEU A 461 4.01 -9.67 15.97
N VAL A 462 4.11 -10.96 15.69
CA VAL A 462 5.32 -11.74 15.98
C VAL A 462 6.56 -11.19 15.27
N PRO A 463 6.55 -10.91 13.94
CA PRO A 463 7.71 -10.32 13.30
C PRO A 463 8.08 -8.94 13.86
N ILE A 464 7.10 -8.07 14.18
CA ILE A 464 7.39 -6.77 14.81
C ILE A 464 8.09 -6.97 16.15
N ALA A 465 7.55 -7.83 17.02
CA ALA A 465 8.13 -8.11 18.34
C ALA A 465 9.50 -8.80 18.26
N SER A 466 9.69 -9.71 17.31
CA SER A 466 10.95 -10.42 17.10
C SER A 466 12.06 -9.50 16.58
N ILE A 467 11.73 -8.58 15.66
CA ILE A 467 12.64 -7.52 15.21
C ILE A 467 12.96 -6.58 16.39
N GLY A 468 11.95 -6.18 17.17
CA GLY A 468 12.13 -5.38 18.37
C GLY A 468 13.11 -6.01 19.36
N GLU A 469 12.95 -7.30 19.63
CA GLU A 469 13.87 -8.05 20.50
C GLU A 469 15.32 -8.05 19.97
N MET A 470 15.50 -8.32 18.67
CA MET A 470 16.81 -8.31 18.02
C MET A 470 17.49 -6.93 18.08
N LEU A 471 16.70 -5.85 18.00
CA LEU A 471 17.19 -4.47 18.01
C LEU A 471 17.19 -3.83 19.41
N ASN A 472 16.86 -4.57 20.47
CA ASN A 472 16.69 -4.08 21.83
C ASN A 472 15.62 -2.96 21.96
N VAL A 473 14.57 -3.01 21.17
CA VAL A 473 13.39 -2.13 21.26
C VAL A 473 12.29 -2.87 22.02
N PRO A 474 11.86 -2.40 23.20
CA PRO A 474 10.84 -3.08 23.99
C PRO A 474 9.47 -3.09 23.27
N THR A 475 8.81 -4.25 23.28
CA THR A 475 7.46 -4.44 22.73
C THR A 475 6.54 -5.18 23.72
N PRO A 476 6.37 -4.66 24.96
CA PRO A 476 5.65 -5.39 26.02
C PRO A 476 4.16 -5.55 25.72
N THR A 477 3.51 -4.54 25.11
CA THR A 477 2.08 -4.60 24.77
C THR A 477 1.85 -5.59 23.64
N ILE A 478 2.64 -5.53 22.55
CA ILE A 478 2.58 -6.49 21.44
C ILE A 478 2.79 -7.91 21.96
N ARG A 479 3.80 -8.15 22.81
CA ARG A 479 4.07 -9.49 23.40
C ARG A 479 2.91 -9.97 24.28
N SER A 480 2.25 -9.07 25.00
CA SER A 480 1.07 -9.40 25.82
C SER A 480 -0.11 -9.85 24.94
N ILE A 481 -0.37 -9.18 23.81
CA ILE A 481 -1.39 -9.58 22.84
C ILE A 481 -1.06 -10.94 22.22
N ILE A 482 0.19 -11.18 21.81
CA ILE A 482 0.64 -12.49 21.27
C ILE A 482 0.40 -13.59 22.32
N ARG A 483 0.79 -13.36 23.58
CA ARG A 483 0.61 -14.32 24.67
C ARG A 483 -0.84 -14.62 24.95
N LEU A 484 -1.69 -13.57 25.01
CA LEU A 484 -3.12 -13.72 25.24
C LEU A 484 -3.77 -14.51 24.10
N ALA A 485 -3.46 -14.19 22.85
CA ALA A 485 -3.93 -14.93 21.68
C ALA A 485 -3.53 -16.43 21.76
N SER A 486 -2.29 -16.69 22.16
CA SER A 486 -1.77 -18.06 22.27
C SER A 486 -2.52 -18.86 23.34
N VAL A 487 -2.82 -18.25 24.49
CA VAL A 487 -3.59 -18.90 25.57
C VAL A 487 -5.04 -19.16 25.12
N MET A 488 -5.71 -18.18 24.51
CA MET A 488 -7.11 -18.31 24.12
C MET A 488 -7.34 -19.33 23.00
N HIS A 489 -6.37 -19.49 22.09
CA HIS A 489 -6.46 -20.45 20.99
C HIS A 489 -5.78 -21.80 21.28
N GLY A 490 -5.05 -21.94 22.39
CA GLY A 490 -4.25 -23.13 22.66
C GLY A 490 -3.10 -23.36 21.65
N VAL A 491 -2.57 -22.29 21.06
CA VAL A 491 -1.58 -22.32 19.98
C VAL A 491 -0.37 -21.46 20.35
N ASP A 492 0.84 -21.98 20.18
CA ASP A 492 2.03 -21.15 20.33
C ASP A 492 2.24 -20.30 19.05
N TYR A 493 1.68 -19.10 19.04
CA TYR A 493 1.83 -18.17 17.93
C TYR A 493 3.24 -17.62 17.75
N TRP A 494 4.05 -17.60 18.81
CA TRP A 494 5.46 -17.21 18.67
C TRP A 494 6.25 -18.25 17.86
N ALA A 495 6.12 -19.52 18.21
CA ALA A 495 6.80 -20.61 17.50
C ALA A 495 6.32 -20.75 16.04
N GLN A 496 5.04 -20.47 15.78
CA GLN A 496 4.47 -20.52 14.43
C GLN A 496 4.70 -19.23 13.62
N GLY A 497 5.08 -18.15 14.28
CA GLY A 497 5.19 -16.83 13.68
C GLY A 497 6.46 -16.61 12.86
N ARG A 498 6.47 -15.47 12.15
CA ARG A 498 7.62 -14.99 11.38
C ARG A 498 8.63 -14.32 12.31
N THR A 499 9.46 -15.11 12.98
CA THR A 499 10.58 -14.58 13.76
C THR A 499 11.72 -14.13 12.85
N VAL A 500 12.71 -13.42 13.38
CA VAL A 500 13.88 -12.94 12.61
C VAL A 500 14.64 -14.09 11.95
N GLU A 501 14.62 -15.30 12.54
CA GLU A 501 15.17 -16.53 11.96
C GLU A 501 14.43 -16.92 10.68
N ARG A 502 13.10 -16.92 10.72
CA ARG A 502 12.27 -17.25 9.55
C ARG A 502 12.35 -16.19 8.45
N LEU A 503 12.56 -14.94 8.84
CA LEU A 503 12.80 -13.83 7.91
C LEU A 503 14.21 -13.90 7.29
N GLY A 504 15.14 -14.69 7.86
CA GLY A 504 16.52 -14.78 7.39
C GLY A 504 17.37 -13.55 7.72
N ILE A 505 16.98 -12.78 8.74
CA ILE A 505 17.69 -11.56 9.17
C ILE A 505 18.27 -11.68 10.58
N GLN A 506 18.22 -12.87 11.19
CA GLN A 506 18.76 -13.12 12.53
C GLN A 506 20.22 -12.72 12.61
N GLY A 507 20.57 -11.93 13.64
CA GLY A 507 21.93 -11.49 13.90
C GLY A 507 22.47 -10.43 12.93
N MET A 508 21.70 -10.00 11.95
CA MET A 508 22.07 -8.89 11.08
C MET A 508 22.05 -7.56 11.83
N SER A 509 23.04 -6.72 11.58
CA SER A 509 22.99 -5.32 12.01
C SER A 509 21.94 -4.54 11.19
N VAL A 510 21.48 -3.40 11.71
CA VAL A 510 20.60 -2.48 10.94
C VAL A 510 21.21 -2.12 9.59
N LYS A 511 22.53 -1.96 9.54
CA LYS A 511 23.27 -1.67 8.30
C LYS A 511 23.14 -2.81 7.30
N ASP A 512 23.28 -4.06 7.74
CA ASP A 512 23.19 -5.24 6.87
C ASP A 512 21.76 -5.44 6.34
N ILE A 513 20.76 -5.26 7.20
CA ILE A 513 19.35 -5.30 6.79
C ILE A 513 19.06 -4.22 5.73
N ARG A 514 19.58 -3.01 5.95
CA ARG A 514 19.41 -1.92 4.96
C ARG A 514 20.14 -2.21 3.65
N PHE A 515 21.33 -2.81 3.68
CA PHE A 515 22.02 -3.23 2.47
C PHE A 515 21.22 -4.30 1.72
N LEU A 516 20.71 -5.31 2.41
CA LEU A 516 19.84 -6.33 1.81
C LEU A 516 18.61 -5.67 1.13
N VAL A 517 17.97 -4.72 1.80
CA VAL A 517 16.78 -4.03 1.29
C VAL A 517 17.10 -3.09 0.14
N MET A 518 18.21 -2.37 0.21
CA MET A 518 18.62 -1.43 -0.83
C MET A 518 19.35 -2.10 -2.00
N GLY A 519 19.86 -3.33 -1.80
CA GLY A 519 20.59 -4.09 -2.81
C GLY A 519 22.04 -3.68 -3.00
N ALA A 520 22.65 -3.04 -1.99
CA ALA A 520 24.09 -2.87 -1.96
C ALA A 520 24.71 -4.16 -1.38
N GLU A 521 25.70 -4.76 -2.06
CA GLU A 521 26.44 -5.86 -1.48
C GLU A 521 27.14 -5.40 -0.19
N PRO A 522 27.06 -6.14 0.92
CA PRO A 522 27.90 -5.87 2.07
C PRO A 522 29.35 -5.96 1.59
N ALA A 523 30.16 -4.94 1.89
CA ALA A 523 31.60 -4.99 1.63
C ALA A 523 32.11 -6.31 2.21
N ALA A 524 32.72 -7.17 1.38
CA ALA A 524 33.18 -8.47 1.79
C ALA A 524 33.98 -8.31 3.07
N SER A 525 33.54 -8.96 4.14
CA SER A 525 34.28 -9.01 5.40
C SER A 525 35.68 -9.54 5.05
N PRO A 526 36.76 -8.91 5.50
CA PRO A 526 38.10 -9.44 5.24
C PRO A 526 38.14 -10.86 5.78
N MET A 527 38.43 -11.83 4.91
CA MET A 527 38.60 -13.21 5.27
C MET A 527 39.57 -13.29 6.46
N PRO A 528 39.28 -14.04 7.54
CA PRO A 528 40.24 -14.24 8.61
C PRO A 528 41.49 -14.94 8.03
N GLY A 529 42.62 -14.29 8.19
CA GLY A 529 43.96 -14.61 7.77
C GLY A 529 44.22 -15.96 7.13
N GLY A 530 44.48 -15.97 5.84
CA GLY A 530 45.31 -17.01 5.24
C GLY A 530 46.75 -16.89 5.76
N PRO A 531 47.54 -17.99 5.79
CA PRO A 531 48.86 -18.01 6.44
C PRO A 531 49.82 -17.00 5.80
N ASP A 532 50.53 -16.27 6.67
CA ASP A 532 51.58 -15.32 6.36
C ASP A 532 52.48 -15.80 5.20
N ASN A 533 52.56 -15.07 4.14
CA ASN A 533 53.55 -15.24 3.08
C ASN A 533 54.79 -14.37 3.42
N PRO A 534 55.96 -14.96 3.79
CA PRO A 534 57.10 -14.19 4.30
C PRO A 534 57.96 -13.50 3.25
N SER A 535 57.49 -13.29 2.00
CA SER A 535 58.34 -12.82 0.89
C SER A 535 58.16 -11.33 0.51
N ALA A 536 57.56 -10.47 1.35
CA ALA A 536 57.42 -9.04 1.07
C ALA A 536 58.10 -8.13 2.11
N ARG A 537 59.28 -8.49 2.57
CA ARG A 537 60.16 -7.57 3.32
C ARG A 537 61.47 -7.41 2.56
N THR A 538 61.56 -6.45 1.67
CA THR A 538 62.84 -5.74 1.28
C THR A 538 62.48 -4.58 0.36
N SER A 539 62.42 -3.38 0.94
CA SER A 539 62.97 -2.11 0.40
C SER A 539 62.46 -0.95 1.26
N GLN A 540 63.13 -0.75 2.40
CA GLN A 540 63.14 0.57 3.03
C GLN A 540 64.40 1.27 2.54
N ALA A 541 64.20 2.29 1.71
CA ALA A 541 65.24 3.26 1.37
C ALA A 541 65.42 4.22 2.55
N SER A 542 66.67 4.36 2.99
CA SER A 542 67.18 5.24 4.01
C SER A 542 67.04 6.72 3.62
N GLU A 543 66.39 7.52 4.43
CA GLU A 543 66.51 8.98 4.44
C GLU A 543 67.73 9.40 5.28
N PRO A 544 68.50 10.44 4.90
CA PRO A 544 69.62 10.95 5.65
C PRO A 544 69.19 11.92 6.76
N PRO A 545 70.01 12.09 7.86
CA PRO A 545 69.64 12.87 9.01
C PRO A 545 69.76 14.38 8.77
N LEU A 546 68.75 15.13 9.20
CA LEU A 546 68.75 16.58 9.27
C LEU A 546 69.62 17.07 10.44
N SER A 547 70.62 17.90 10.10
CA SER A 547 71.57 18.59 10.92
C SER A 547 70.87 19.57 11.89
N THR A 548 71.22 19.49 13.17
CA THR A 548 70.95 20.53 14.20
C THR A 548 71.95 21.67 14.06
N ALA A 549 71.47 22.91 13.92
CA ALA A 549 72.20 24.07 14.33
C ALA A 549 71.26 25.21 14.78
N ARG A 550 71.40 25.53 16.06
CA ARG A 550 71.06 26.75 16.82
C ARG A 550 69.58 27.07 17.04
#